data_35358045184c2d16ff940675ef9194dc
#
_entry.id   35358045184c2d16ff940675ef9194dc
#
_cell.length_a   1.000
_cell.length_b   1.000
_cell.length_c   1.000
_cell.angle_alpha   90.00
_cell.angle_beta   90.00
_cell.angle_gamma   90.00
#
_symmetry.space_group_name_H-M   'P 1'
#
loop_
_entity.id
_entity.type
_entity.pdbx_description
1 polymer ?
#
loop_
_entity_poly.entity_id
_entity_poly.type
_entity_poly.pdbx_seq_one_letter_code
_entity_poly.pdbx_strand_id
1 'polypeptide(L)'
;MKLDLHSEMILEVYRTSLPIYENLLSIVLERMRQCLNDNHLHIAGLESRIKAEDSLTNKLELKGYKYKTISDITDIVGLRVVTFFSDEVDVISALVEKMFEIDWDNSVDKRKMLEIDRFGYMSLHYICRVPETMYH
;
A
#
# COMPACT_ATOMS: atom_id res chain seq x y z
N MET A 1 -26.72 -0.51 -5.59
CA MET A 1 -26.82 0.97 -5.65
C MET A 1 -26.00 1.47 -6.82
N LYS A 2 -26.54 2.42 -7.56
CA LYS A 2 -25.85 2.96 -8.72
C LYS A 2 -24.89 4.07 -8.29
N LEU A 3 -23.66 4.03 -8.79
CA LEU A 3 -22.68 5.09 -8.54
C LEU A 3 -23.06 6.36 -9.31
N ASP A 4 -22.72 7.52 -8.77
CA ASP A 4 -22.83 8.77 -9.52
C ASP A 4 -21.73 8.84 -10.60
N LEU A 5 -21.87 9.79 -11.51
CA LEU A 5 -20.90 9.95 -12.60
C LEU A 5 -19.48 10.15 -12.12
N HIS A 6 -19.34 10.93 -11.07
CA HIS A 6 -18.06 11.23 -10.43
C HIS A 6 -17.36 9.95 -9.92
N SER A 7 -18.11 9.09 -9.21
CA SER A 7 -17.57 7.83 -8.71
C SER A 7 -17.27 6.84 -9.84
N GLU A 8 -18.10 6.84 -10.89
CA GLU A 8 -17.81 6.01 -12.07
C GLU A 8 -16.52 6.44 -12.77
N MET A 9 -16.24 7.74 -12.82
CA MET A 9 -14.99 8.25 -13.39
C MET A 9 -13.78 7.81 -12.57
N ILE A 10 -13.90 7.85 -11.24
CA ILE A 10 -12.83 7.36 -10.35
C ILE A 10 -12.56 5.87 -10.62
N LEU A 11 -13.62 5.08 -10.73
CA LEU A 11 -13.49 3.65 -10.98
C LEU A 11 -12.84 3.37 -12.35
N GLU A 12 -13.16 4.17 -13.37
CA GLU A 12 -12.54 4.02 -14.68
C GLU A 12 -11.03 4.34 -14.64
N VAL A 13 -10.65 5.40 -13.92
CA VAL A 13 -9.23 5.73 -13.74
C VAL A 13 -8.50 4.60 -13.01
N TYR A 14 -9.15 4.01 -12.00
CA TYR A 14 -8.59 2.85 -11.30
C TYR A 14 -8.30 1.70 -12.28
N ARG A 15 -9.26 1.35 -13.14
CA ARG A 15 -9.10 0.26 -14.10
C ARG A 15 -7.97 0.50 -15.08
N THR A 16 -7.89 1.71 -15.61
CA THR A 16 -6.83 2.06 -16.57
C THR A 16 -5.47 2.22 -15.91
N SER A 17 -5.44 2.38 -14.59
CA SER A 17 -4.19 2.57 -13.84
C SER A 17 -3.64 1.29 -13.23
N LEU A 18 -4.30 0.15 -13.38
CA LEU A 18 -3.83 -1.12 -12.82
C LEU A 18 -2.38 -1.45 -13.19
N PRO A 19 -1.93 -1.29 -14.44
CA PRO A 19 -0.52 -1.52 -14.78
C PRO A 19 0.44 -0.61 -14.01
N ILE A 20 0.03 0.62 -13.71
CA ILE A 20 0.83 1.57 -12.93
C ILE A 20 1.00 1.05 -11.51
N TYR A 21 -0.08 0.58 -10.89
CA TYR A 21 -0.02 0.03 -9.53
C TYR A 21 0.86 -1.21 -9.46
N GLU A 22 0.74 -2.10 -10.43
CA GLU A 22 1.55 -3.32 -10.48
C GLU A 22 3.04 -2.98 -10.62
N ASN A 23 3.37 -2.03 -11.47
CA ASN A 23 4.75 -1.59 -11.67
C ASN A 23 5.31 -0.93 -10.41
N LEU A 24 4.54 -0.05 -9.77
CA LEU A 24 4.94 0.61 -8.53
C LEU A 24 5.24 -0.41 -7.45
N LEU A 25 4.35 -1.38 -7.26
CA LEU A 25 4.53 -2.44 -6.26
C LEU A 25 5.75 -3.30 -6.55
N SER A 26 6.00 -3.62 -7.81
CA SER A 26 7.17 -4.40 -8.19
C SER A 26 8.46 -3.70 -7.78
N ILE A 27 8.55 -2.41 -8.04
CA ILE A 27 9.72 -1.60 -7.67
C ILE A 27 9.88 -1.52 -6.16
N VAL A 28 8.80 -1.24 -5.44
CA VAL A 28 8.84 -1.12 -3.98
C VAL A 28 9.23 -2.43 -3.33
N LEU A 29 8.66 -3.54 -3.78
CA LEU A 29 8.99 -4.87 -3.25
C LEU A 29 10.45 -5.22 -3.46
N GLU A 30 11.00 -4.91 -4.63
CA GLU A 30 12.40 -5.18 -4.93
C GLU A 30 13.32 -4.39 -4.01
N ARG A 31 13.00 -3.12 -3.80
CA ARG A 31 13.78 -2.27 -2.89
C ARG A 31 13.70 -2.75 -1.45
N MET A 32 12.54 -3.22 -1.02
CA MET A 32 12.37 -3.76 0.32
C MET A 32 13.17 -5.03 0.51
N ARG A 33 13.14 -5.94 -0.47
CA ARG A 33 13.93 -7.18 -0.42
C ARG A 33 15.42 -6.87 -0.31
N GLN A 34 15.90 -5.93 -1.12
CA GLN A 34 17.30 -5.52 -1.09
C GLN A 34 17.67 -4.91 0.25
N CYS A 35 16.83 -4.04 0.79
CA CYS A 35 17.07 -3.41 2.09
C CYS A 35 17.16 -4.44 3.21
N LEU A 36 16.24 -5.40 3.22
CA LEU A 36 16.24 -6.47 4.22
C LEU A 36 17.46 -7.37 4.10
N ASN A 37 17.85 -7.73 2.89
CA ASN A 37 19.04 -8.53 2.64
C ASN A 37 20.32 -7.81 3.06
N ASP A 38 20.45 -6.54 2.72
CA ASP A 38 21.65 -5.75 3.06
C ASP A 38 21.82 -5.60 4.57
N ASN A 39 20.75 -5.66 5.33
CA ASN A 39 20.76 -5.58 6.78
C ASN A 39 20.66 -6.94 7.46
N HIS A 40 20.75 -8.02 6.70
CA HIS A 40 20.72 -9.40 7.21
C HIS A 40 19.48 -9.71 8.04
N LEU A 41 18.34 -9.15 7.64
CA LEU A 41 17.06 -9.38 8.32
C LEU A 41 16.29 -10.49 7.62
N HIS A 42 15.77 -11.41 8.42
CA HIS A 42 14.95 -12.51 7.93
C HIS A 42 13.49 -12.26 8.31
N ILE A 43 12.60 -12.33 7.34
CA ILE A 43 11.17 -12.14 7.56
C ILE A 43 10.40 -13.40 7.14
N ALA A 44 9.21 -13.58 7.70
CA ALA A 44 8.35 -14.71 7.35
C ALA A 44 7.70 -14.50 5.98
N GLY A 45 7.40 -13.28 5.61
CA GLY A 45 6.77 -12.99 4.32
C GLY A 45 6.78 -11.52 3.97
N LEU A 46 6.72 -11.25 2.66
CA LEU A 46 6.60 -9.92 2.12
C LEU A 46 5.54 -9.98 1.02
N GLU A 47 4.44 -9.27 1.23
CA GLU A 47 3.29 -9.31 0.34
C GLU A 47 2.93 -7.92 -0.15
N SER A 48 2.39 -7.85 -1.37
CA SER A 48 1.83 -6.63 -1.92
C SER A 48 0.34 -6.83 -2.16
N ARG A 49 -0.39 -5.73 -2.15
CA ARG A 49 -1.83 -5.75 -2.37
C ARG A 49 -2.27 -4.54 -3.15
N ILE A 50 -3.11 -4.79 -4.16
CA ILE A 50 -3.85 -3.74 -4.85
C ILE A 50 -5.31 -3.90 -4.41
N LYS A 51 -5.94 -2.81 -4.00
CA LYS A 51 -7.34 -2.82 -3.59
C LYS A 51 -8.21 -3.41 -4.70
N ALA A 52 -9.01 -4.42 -4.38
CA ALA A 52 -9.89 -5.06 -5.35
C ALA A 52 -10.97 -4.08 -5.84
N GLU A 53 -11.40 -4.26 -7.08
CA GLU A 53 -12.42 -3.40 -7.68
C GLU A 53 -13.71 -3.40 -6.85
N ASP A 54 -14.13 -4.56 -6.35
CA ASP A 54 -15.31 -4.68 -5.51
C ASP A 54 -15.21 -3.84 -4.24
N SER A 55 -14.03 -3.87 -3.61
CA SER A 55 -13.79 -3.09 -2.39
C SER A 55 -13.84 -1.59 -2.69
N LEU A 56 -13.27 -1.18 -3.82
CA LEU A 56 -13.30 0.22 -4.24
C LEU A 56 -14.73 0.66 -4.56
N THR A 57 -15.47 -0.18 -5.27
CA THR A 57 -16.87 0.10 -5.60
C THR A 57 -17.70 0.29 -4.34
N ASN A 58 -17.55 -0.59 -3.36
CA ASN A 58 -18.24 -0.48 -2.08
C ASN A 58 -17.88 0.81 -1.36
N LYS A 59 -16.63 1.18 -1.37
CA LYS A 59 -16.16 2.42 -0.74
C LYS A 59 -16.77 3.65 -1.41
N LEU A 60 -16.87 3.65 -2.74
CA LEU A 60 -17.47 4.75 -3.49
C LEU A 60 -18.99 4.83 -3.26
N GLU A 61 -19.68 3.71 -3.15
CA GLU A 61 -21.10 3.69 -2.83
C GLU A 61 -21.38 4.29 -1.45
N LEU A 62 -20.52 4.01 -0.47
CA LEU A 62 -20.73 4.46 0.90
C LEU A 62 -20.19 5.86 1.16
N LYS A 63 -19.06 6.22 0.55
CA LYS A 63 -18.31 7.44 0.89
C LYS A 63 -17.83 8.22 -0.33
N GLY A 64 -18.40 7.97 -1.51
CA GLY A 64 -17.95 8.62 -2.75
C GLY A 64 -17.97 10.14 -2.68
N TYR A 65 -18.85 10.70 -1.87
CA TYR A 65 -18.94 12.14 -1.69
C TYR A 65 -17.69 12.77 -1.08
N LYS A 66 -16.81 11.97 -0.45
CA LYS A 66 -15.57 12.44 0.15
C LYS A 66 -14.42 12.59 -0.85
N TYR A 67 -14.53 11.93 -1.99
CA TYR A 67 -13.42 11.83 -2.93
C TYR A 67 -13.70 12.64 -4.20
N LYS A 68 -12.82 13.55 -4.53
CA LYS A 68 -12.91 14.33 -5.77
C LYS A 68 -12.30 13.58 -6.93
N THR A 69 -11.12 12.99 -6.69
CA THR A 69 -10.41 12.23 -7.71
C THR A 69 -9.87 10.95 -7.06
N ILE A 70 -9.33 10.05 -7.88
CA ILE A 70 -8.76 8.80 -7.39
C ILE A 70 -7.58 9.05 -6.44
N SER A 71 -6.85 10.15 -6.60
CA SER A 71 -5.71 10.46 -5.72
C SER A 71 -6.13 10.72 -4.26
N ASP A 72 -7.40 11.01 -4.02
CA ASP A 72 -7.93 11.15 -2.66
C ASP A 72 -8.10 9.81 -1.96
N ILE A 73 -8.08 8.70 -2.70
CA ILE A 73 -8.17 7.35 -2.15
C ILE A 73 -6.76 6.83 -1.94
N THR A 74 -6.33 6.78 -0.68
CA THR A 74 -4.93 6.51 -0.33
C THR A 74 -4.60 5.04 -0.12
N ASP A 75 -5.59 4.16 -0.01
CA ASP A 75 -5.40 2.76 0.34
C ASP A 75 -5.53 1.79 -0.84
N ILE A 76 -5.25 2.26 -2.06
CA ILE A 76 -5.32 1.42 -3.26
C ILE A 76 -4.16 0.43 -3.28
N VAL A 77 -2.97 0.87 -2.92
CA VAL A 77 -1.75 0.06 -2.95
C VAL A 77 -1.23 -0.11 -1.54
N GLY A 78 -0.94 -1.33 -1.15
CA GLY A 78 -0.46 -1.65 0.18
C GLY A 78 0.63 -2.71 0.20
N LEU A 79 1.41 -2.71 1.27
CA LEU A 79 2.46 -3.69 1.53
C LEU A 79 2.26 -4.30 2.90
N ARG A 80 2.65 -5.55 3.03
CA ARG A 80 2.58 -6.26 4.29
C ARG A 80 3.88 -7.00 4.52
N VAL A 81 4.52 -6.73 5.66
CA VAL A 81 5.72 -7.43 6.09
C VAL A 81 5.34 -8.30 7.28
N VAL A 82 5.54 -9.61 7.16
CA VAL A 82 5.28 -10.56 8.25
C VAL A 82 6.60 -10.94 8.89
N THR A 83 6.72 -10.74 10.19
CA THR A 83 7.94 -11.01 10.94
C THR A 83 7.80 -12.25 11.81
N PHE A 84 8.93 -12.93 12.09
CA PHE A 84 8.95 -14.06 12.99
C PHE A 84 8.94 -13.64 14.47
N PHE A 85 9.63 -12.54 14.78
CA PHE A 85 9.88 -12.12 16.16
C PHE A 85 9.50 -10.68 16.37
N SER A 86 8.92 -10.37 17.52
CA SER A 86 8.45 -9.03 17.86
C SER A 86 9.58 -8.01 17.96
N ASP A 87 10.79 -8.41 18.34
CA ASP A 87 11.93 -7.52 18.46
C ASP A 87 12.45 -7.03 17.10
N GLU A 88 12.14 -7.74 16.01
CA GLU A 88 12.49 -7.32 14.66
C GLU A 88 11.58 -6.23 14.12
N VAL A 89 10.38 -6.09 14.65
CA VAL A 89 9.37 -5.16 14.13
C VAL A 89 9.88 -3.73 14.12
N ASP A 90 10.47 -3.28 15.21
CA ASP A 90 10.96 -1.90 15.32
C ASP A 90 12.12 -1.64 14.37
N VAL A 91 13.03 -2.59 14.20
CA VAL A 91 14.16 -2.47 13.30
C VAL A 91 13.66 -2.41 11.85
N ILE A 92 12.79 -3.32 11.48
CA ILE A 92 12.22 -3.37 10.12
C ILE A 92 11.42 -2.11 9.83
N SER A 93 10.60 -1.68 10.78
CA SER A 93 9.79 -0.46 10.64
C SER A 93 10.68 0.77 10.40
N ALA A 94 11.74 0.91 11.19
CA ALA A 94 12.68 2.03 11.03
C ALA A 94 13.36 2.02 9.67
N LEU A 95 13.78 0.85 9.18
CA LEU A 95 14.43 0.72 7.88
C LEU A 95 13.48 1.02 6.74
N VAL A 96 12.26 0.51 6.81
CA VAL A 96 11.24 0.74 5.77
C VAL A 96 10.87 2.22 5.71
N GLU A 97 10.64 2.85 6.85
CA GLU A 97 10.31 4.27 6.90
C GLU A 97 11.43 5.13 6.35
N LYS A 98 12.67 4.79 6.66
CA LYS A 98 13.83 5.50 6.13
C LYS A 98 13.95 5.33 4.62
N MET A 99 13.72 4.14 4.11
CA MET A 99 13.76 3.86 2.68
C MET A 99 12.72 4.70 1.93
N PHE A 100 11.49 4.75 2.44
CA PHE A 100 10.42 5.51 1.82
C PHE A 100 10.66 7.02 1.92
N GLU A 101 11.22 7.48 3.01
CA GLU A 101 11.56 8.90 3.19
C GLU A 101 12.59 9.36 2.15
N ILE A 102 13.60 8.53 1.88
CA ILE A 102 14.69 8.88 0.97
C ILE A 102 14.31 8.66 -0.49
N ASP A 103 13.73 7.49 -0.80
CA ASP A 103 13.49 7.07 -2.18
C ASP A 103 12.08 7.37 -2.67
N TRP A 104 11.13 7.51 -1.76
CA TRP A 104 9.71 7.55 -2.07
C TRP A 104 8.97 8.66 -1.32
N ASP A 105 9.66 9.77 -1.10
CA ASP A 105 9.08 10.94 -0.44
C ASP A 105 7.74 11.26 -1.08
N ASN A 106 6.68 11.34 -0.30
CA ASN A 106 5.30 11.58 -0.73
C ASN A 106 4.58 10.36 -1.36
N SER A 107 5.25 9.22 -1.55
CA SER A 107 4.60 8.05 -2.15
C SER A 107 3.98 7.11 -1.12
N VAL A 108 4.33 7.26 0.15
CA VAL A 108 3.84 6.38 1.21
C VAL A 108 3.11 7.18 2.25
N ASP A 109 1.88 6.78 2.53
CA ASP A 109 1.14 7.27 3.68
C ASP A 109 1.79 6.66 4.91
N LYS A 110 2.07 7.47 5.93
CA LYS A 110 2.75 7.03 7.15
C LYS A 110 1.90 6.15 8.06
N ARG A 111 0.69 5.78 7.62
CA ARG A 111 -0.13 4.86 8.39
C ARG A 111 0.43 3.47 8.30
N LYS A 112 0.85 2.94 9.43
CA LYS A 112 1.22 1.54 9.56
C LYS A 112 0.31 0.90 10.59
N MET A 113 -0.15 -0.31 10.31
CA MET A 113 -0.93 -1.09 11.25
C MET A 113 -0.13 -2.32 11.64
N LEU A 114 -0.06 -2.57 12.95
CA LEU A 114 0.58 -3.77 13.49
C LEU A 114 -0.51 -4.75 13.88
N GLU A 115 -0.45 -5.95 13.32
CA GLU A 115 -1.36 -7.03 13.66
C GLU A 115 -0.58 -8.23 14.15
N ILE A 116 -1.15 -8.96 15.10
CA ILE A 116 -0.59 -10.23 15.58
C ILE A 116 -1.59 -11.32 15.18
N ASP A 117 -1.14 -12.32 14.43
CA ASP A 117 -2.00 -13.43 14.06
C ASP A 117 -2.07 -14.47 15.19
N ARG A 118 -2.92 -15.47 15.00
CA ARG A 118 -3.12 -16.54 16.01
C ARG A 118 -1.88 -17.41 16.25
N PHE A 119 -0.88 -17.33 15.39
CA PHE A 119 0.37 -18.08 15.54
C PHE A 119 1.48 -17.24 16.17
N GLY A 120 1.21 -15.98 16.51
CA GLY A 120 2.18 -15.08 17.11
C GLY A 120 3.04 -14.33 16.12
N TYR A 121 2.82 -14.48 14.82
CA TYR A 121 3.52 -13.67 13.82
C TYR A 121 2.97 -12.27 13.82
N MET A 122 3.86 -11.30 13.69
CA MET A 122 3.48 -9.90 13.62
C MET A 122 3.53 -9.42 12.18
N SER A 123 2.51 -8.66 11.78
CA SER A 123 2.41 -8.11 10.43
C SER A 123 2.41 -6.60 10.48
N LEU A 124 3.28 -6.00 9.68
CA LEU A 124 3.31 -4.55 9.45
C LEU A 124 2.64 -4.25 8.13
N HIS A 125 1.59 -3.45 8.16
CA HIS A 125 0.87 -3.02 6.98
C HIS A 125 1.24 -1.59 6.64
N TYR A 126 1.64 -1.36 5.40
CA TYR A 126 1.96 -0.04 4.89
C TYR A 126 1.03 0.31 3.75
N ILE A 127 0.50 1.51 3.77
CA ILE A 127 -0.30 2.05 2.68
C ILE A 127 0.60 2.90 1.80
N CYS A 128 0.65 2.56 0.51
CA CYS A 128 1.45 3.30 -0.46
C CYS A 128 0.54 4.26 -1.20
N ARG A 129 0.77 5.55 -1.03
CA ARG A 129 0.03 6.57 -1.74
C ARG A 129 0.59 6.73 -3.15
N VAL A 130 -0.27 6.60 -4.14
CA VAL A 130 0.13 6.81 -5.54
C VAL A 130 0.11 8.31 -5.83
N PRO A 131 1.23 8.90 -6.26
CA PRO A 131 1.28 10.33 -6.57
C PRO A 131 0.31 10.69 -7.69
N GLU A 132 -0.32 11.83 -7.59
CA GLU A 132 -1.28 12.31 -8.58
C GLU A 132 -0.67 12.36 -10.00
N THR A 133 0.60 12.69 -10.08
CA THR A 133 1.33 12.78 -11.35
C THR A 133 1.43 11.45 -12.09
N MET A 134 1.20 10.32 -11.43
CA MET A 134 1.25 9.01 -12.06
C MET A 134 -0.06 8.62 -12.77
N TYR A 135 -1.11 9.41 -12.59
CA TYR A 135 -2.43 9.10 -13.16
C TYR A 135 -2.66 9.77 -14.52
N HIS A 136 -1.71 9.72 -15.40
CA HIS A 136 -1.87 10.34 -16.73
C HIS A 136 -1.75 9.34 -17.86
#